data_7583c11e35ff2c23730daf6b4fb8cd93
#
_entry.id   7583c11e35ff2c23730daf6b4fb8cd93
#
_cell.length_a   1.000
_cell.length_b   1.000
_cell.length_c   1.000
_cell.angle_alpha   90.00
_cell.angle_beta   90.00
_cell.angle_gamma   90.00
#
_symmetry.space_group_name_H-M   'P 1'
#
loop_
_entity.id
_entity.type
_entity.pdbx_description
1 polymer ?
#
loop_
_entity_poly.entity_id
_entity_poly.type
_entity_poly.pdbx_seq_one_letter_code
_entity_poly.pdbx_strand_id
1 'polypeptide(L)'
;MADVKQLKHLEHLEDEMLNEGVAGCKKIVQDLQAVRKILGCKGGNAGFLQTKWDGKPAVICGKDPANGFFFVSTKGALNKQPVCCYGHLSVDDNFGKIPDLADKLKQCYTHFKPLGIKGIIQGDLLFVKGSPFDKGGLGSEIIDGVDHWTFKPNTIKYAIPKDHPIGKEVASHQIGIVFHTHYSGPDGRIHHKQLLSELSDKPGIRNENIRSSRTALLIQNDTPVAEIGFDHSEEMTFDNTIREIENECRKCGPFLDELVGLGGGKGNPKGEEKFHIAPYIKSYFNDEVKPKSLSQVTSNIDDTITQLLAFYHKKMDKFISGYKNANTIEEKKKLVGESILFVANNRNNFSSLLKLYKKVQNLKQQIIDKLDPLEKDWKMFAKSDSTTFETTSHEGYVLHRDGDRVKLVNRLEFSKFNFLFQ
;
A
#
# COMPACT_ATOMS: atom_id res chain seq x y z
N MET A 1 -8.86 21.71 18.33
CA MET A 1 -9.33 20.35 18.04
C MET A 1 -8.07 19.51 17.83
N ALA A 2 -7.87 18.47 18.65
CA ALA A 2 -6.75 17.56 18.44
C ALA A 2 -6.90 16.89 17.05
N ASP A 3 -5.84 16.90 16.25
CA ASP A 3 -5.83 16.24 14.96
C ASP A 3 -6.11 14.75 15.17
N VAL A 4 -7.26 14.30 14.67
CA VAL A 4 -7.61 12.86 14.69
C VAL A 4 -6.55 12.12 13.88
N LYS A 5 -5.82 11.23 14.51
CA LYS A 5 -4.76 10.43 13.88
C LYS A 5 -5.39 9.51 12.83
N GLN A 6 -5.29 9.88 11.56
CA GLN A 6 -5.80 9.04 10.47
C GLN A 6 -4.96 7.77 10.33
N LEU A 7 -5.62 6.66 9.99
CA LEU A 7 -4.94 5.42 9.64
C LEU A 7 -4.16 5.65 8.33
N LYS A 8 -2.84 5.67 8.42
CA LYS A 8 -1.96 5.97 7.29
C LYS A 8 -2.02 4.87 6.23
N HIS A 9 -1.80 5.23 4.98
CA HIS A 9 -1.48 4.27 3.93
C HIS A 9 -0.04 3.77 4.11
N LEU A 10 0.20 2.52 3.70
CA LEU A 10 1.56 1.99 3.63
C LEU A 10 2.35 2.75 2.57
N GLU A 11 3.58 3.12 2.90
CA GLU A 11 4.49 3.81 2.01
C GLU A 11 5.32 2.82 1.18
N HIS A 12 5.76 3.23 0.00
CA HIS A 12 6.74 2.49 -0.77
C HIS A 12 8.13 2.65 -0.15
N LEU A 13 8.97 1.62 -0.26
CA LEU A 13 10.33 1.63 0.30
C LEU A 13 11.13 2.88 -0.10
N GLU A 14 11.11 3.23 -1.39
CA GLU A 14 11.83 4.39 -1.92
C GLU A 14 11.27 5.74 -1.46
N ASP A 15 10.00 5.81 -1.06
CA ASP A 15 9.39 7.06 -0.61
C ASP A 15 9.84 7.49 0.80
N GLU A 16 10.37 6.57 1.59
CA GLU A 16 10.81 6.87 2.95
C GLU A 16 11.87 7.98 2.96
N MET A 17 12.79 8.02 1.97
CA MET A 17 13.79 9.09 1.87
C MET A 17 13.16 10.46 1.59
N LEU A 18 12.06 10.51 0.85
CA LEU A 18 11.33 11.76 0.57
C LEU A 18 10.46 12.19 1.74
N ASN A 19 9.99 11.23 2.56
CA ASN A 19 9.13 11.49 3.70
C ASN A 19 9.91 11.96 4.93
N GLU A 20 11.09 11.36 5.19
CA GLU A 20 11.82 11.50 6.46
C GLU A 20 13.31 11.84 6.28
N GLY A 21 13.77 12.18 5.07
CA GLY A 21 15.15 12.60 4.82
C GLY A 21 16.18 11.55 5.21
N VAL A 22 17.18 11.94 5.99
CA VAL A 22 18.23 11.05 6.51
C VAL A 22 17.65 9.91 7.36
N ALA A 23 16.60 10.17 8.15
CA ALA A 23 15.95 9.12 8.94
C ALA A 23 15.28 8.09 8.02
N GLY A 24 14.61 8.53 6.96
CA GLY A 24 14.03 7.65 5.94
C GLY A 24 15.08 6.82 5.21
N CYS A 25 16.23 7.41 4.88
CA CYS A 25 17.37 6.68 4.33
C CYS A 25 17.87 5.55 5.25
N LYS A 26 18.03 5.83 6.55
CA LYS A 26 18.40 4.82 7.53
C LYS A 26 17.38 3.68 7.59
N LYS A 27 16.10 4.02 7.55
CA LYS A 27 15.00 3.05 7.52
C LYS A 27 15.07 2.16 6.28
N ILE A 28 15.27 2.73 5.09
CA ILE A 28 15.45 1.98 3.82
C ILE A 28 16.59 0.95 3.97
N VAL A 29 17.76 1.37 4.47
CA VAL A 29 18.91 0.48 4.63
C VAL A 29 18.58 -0.66 5.60
N GLN A 30 17.94 -0.35 6.72
CA GLN A 30 17.53 -1.35 7.72
C GLN A 30 16.49 -2.32 7.16
N ASP A 31 15.54 -1.85 6.38
CA ASP A 31 14.51 -2.69 5.75
C ASP A 31 15.14 -3.63 4.70
N LEU A 32 16.07 -3.14 3.89
CA LEU A 32 16.82 -3.95 2.94
C LEU A 32 17.69 -5.01 3.64
N GLN A 33 18.33 -4.64 4.75
CA GLN A 33 19.09 -5.59 5.58
C GLN A 33 18.17 -6.65 6.23
N ALA A 34 16.95 -6.29 6.62
CA ALA A 34 15.97 -7.24 7.12
C ALA A 34 15.54 -8.23 6.04
N VAL A 35 15.20 -7.75 4.85
CA VAL A 35 14.90 -8.61 3.68
C VAL A 35 16.07 -9.55 3.39
N ARG A 36 17.30 -9.03 3.42
CA ARG A 36 18.53 -9.81 3.22
C ARG A 36 18.64 -10.97 4.22
N LYS A 37 18.33 -10.72 5.50
CA LYS A 37 18.34 -11.76 6.54
C LYS A 37 17.23 -12.78 6.36
N ILE A 38 16.03 -12.32 5.98
CA ILE A 38 14.87 -13.18 5.74
C ILE A 38 15.16 -14.13 4.57
N LEU A 39 15.65 -13.61 3.44
CA LEU A 39 15.94 -14.39 2.23
C LEU A 39 17.24 -15.21 2.35
N GLY A 40 18.16 -14.84 3.23
CA GLY A 40 19.39 -15.57 3.49
C GLY A 40 19.21 -16.79 4.41
N CYS A 41 18.00 -17.15 4.81
CA CYS A 41 17.68 -18.28 5.71
C CYS A 41 18.50 -18.31 7.01
N LYS A 42 19.15 -17.21 7.38
CA LYS A 42 19.92 -17.06 8.60
C LYS A 42 18.97 -16.65 9.72
N GLY A 43 18.16 -17.57 10.18
CA GLY A 43 17.14 -17.39 11.20
C GLY A 43 17.47 -16.31 12.24
N GLY A 44 16.49 -15.50 12.59
CA GLY A 44 16.59 -14.43 13.58
C GLY A 44 15.34 -13.54 13.51
N ASN A 45 15.19 -12.68 14.49
CA ASN A 45 14.03 -11.77 14.60
C ASN A 45 14.14 -10.59 13.59
N ALA A 46 14.33 -10.90 12.30
CA ALA A 46 14.53 -9.87 11.25
C ALA A 46 13.21 -9.30 10.71
N GLY A 47 12.07 -9.82 11.15
CA GLY A 47 10.76 -9.52 10.58
C GLY A 47 10.23 -10.67 9.71
N PHE A 48 9.22 -10.38 8.90
CA PHE A 48 8.64 -11.34 7.96
C PHE A 48 8.06 -10.61 6.75
N LEU A 49 7.84 -11.37 5.67
CA LEU A 49 7.23 -10.89 4.44
C LEU A 49 5.81 -11.43 4.32
N GLN A 50 4.91 -10.60 3.85
CA GLN A 50 3.53 -10.97 3.54
C GLN A 50 3.20 -10.62 2.09
N THR A 51 2.49 -11.51 1.41
CA THR A 51 1.94 -11.24 0.08
C THR A 51 0.87 -10.17 0.18
N LYS A 52 0.92 -9.18 -0.70
CA LYS A 52 -0.06 -8.12 -0.76
C LYS A 52 -1.20 -8.50 -1.71
N TRP A 53 -2.41 -8.53 -1.20
CA TRP A 53 -3.64 -8.81 -1.94
C TRP A 53 -4.39 -7.53 -2.29
N ASP A 54 -5.02 -7.49 -3.48
CA ASP A 54 -5.88 -6.39 -3.93
C ASP A 54 -7.35 -6.69 -3.59
N GLY A 55 -7.69 -6.62 -2.32
CA GLY A 55 -9.05 -6.85 -1.83
C GLY A 55 -9.85 -5.57 -1.63
N LYS A 56 -11.19 -5.67 -1.68
CA LYS A 56 -12.12 -4.55 -1.45
C LYS A 56 -13.49 -5.03 -0.97
N PRO A 57 -14.07 -4.37 0.07
CA PRO A 57 -13.53 -3.26 0.85
C PRO A 57 -12.43 -3.69 1.84
N ALA A 58 -11.64 -2.71 2.30
CA ALA A 58 -10.81 -2.88 3.48
C ALA A 58 -11.73 -2.87 4.71
N VAL A 59 -11.93 -4.05 5.31
CA VAL A 59 -12.83 -4.27 6.44
C VAL A 59 -12.07 -4.16 7.74
N ILE A 60 -12.62 -3.41 8.69
CA ILE A 60 -12.15 -3.40 10.08
C ILE A 60 -13.22 -4.04 10.95
N CYS A 61 -12.82 -4.99 11.77
CA CYS A 61 -13.75 -5.71 12.65
C CYS A 61 -13.08 -6.14 13.95
N GLY A 62 -13.89 -6.48 14.92
CA GLY A 62 -13.41 -6.97 16.21
C GLY A 62 -14.35 -6.61 17.35
N LYS A 63 -13.84 -6.66 18.58
CA LYS A 63 -14.58 -6.25 19.77
C LYS A 63 -14.33 -4.77 20.07
N ASP A 64 -15.38 -4.00 20.15
CA ASP A 64 -15.32 -2.63 20.64
C ASP A 64 -14.92 -2.62 22.12
N PRO A 65 -13.78 -2.01 22.48
CA PRO A 65 -13.32 -1.98 23.88
C PRO A 65 -14.26 -1.24 24.82
N ALA A 66 -15.09 -0.32 24.30
CA ALA A 66 -16.02 0.47 25.13
C ALA A 66 -17.23 -0.33 25.61
N ASN A 67 -17.73 -1.27 24.81
CA ASN A 67 -18.96 -2.02 25.11
C ASN A 67 -18.83 -3.54 24.98
N GLY A 68 -17.70 -4.05 24.47
CA GLY A 68 -17.42 -5.47 24.29
C GLY A 68 -18.16 -6.14 23.13
N PHE A 69 -19.01 -5.39 22.38
CA PHE A 69 -19.75 -5.94 21.25
C PHE A 69 -18.84 -6.09 20.01
N PHE A 70 -19.11 -7.13 19.23
CA PHE A 70 -18.48 -7.30 17.93
C PHE A 70 -19.03 -6.27 16.94
N PHE A 71 -18.16 -5.63 16.19
CA PHE A 71 -18.52 -4.69 15.14
C PHE A 71 -17.82 -4.97 13.83
N VAL A 72 -18.36 -4.42 12.74
CA VAL A 72 -17.72 -4.31 11.43
C VAL A 72 -17.78 -2.85 10.96
N SER A 73 -16.77 -2.45 10.18
CA SER A 73 -16.69 -1.14 9.55
C SER A 73 -15.76 -1.19 8.33
N THR A 74 -15.60 -0.05 7.66
CA THR A 74 -14.57 0.13 6.64
C THR A 74 -13.51 1.11 7.12
N LYS A 75 -12.28 0.97 6.59
CA LYS A 75 -11.19 1.93 6.87
C LYS A 75 -11.60 3.37 6.56
N GLY A 76 -12.31 3.59 5.44
CA GLY A 76 -12.77 4.92 5.04
C GLY A 76 -13.79 5.54 6.00
N ALA A 77 -14.73 4.73 6.52
CA ALA A 77 -15.74 5.20 7.46
C ALA A 77 -15.13 5.52 8.83
N LEU A 78 -14.20 4.69 9.31
CA LEU A 78 -13.48 4.98 10.55
C LEU A 78 -12.61 6.23 10.45
N ASN A 79 -11.95 6.50 9.31
CA ASN A 79 -11.09 7.66 9.13
C ASN A 79 -11.85 9.00 9.08
N LYS A 80 -13.07 9.00 8.57
CA LYS A 80 -13.87 10.23 8.43
C LYS A 80 -14.63 10.56 9.71
N GLN A 81 -15.37 9.60 10.19
CA GLN A 81 -16.18 9.70 11.41
C GLN A 81 -16.34 8.27 11.90
N PRO A 82 -15.87 7.94 13.11
CA PRO A 82 -15.89 6.56 13.59
C PRO A 82 -17.28 5.95 13.54
N VAL A 83 -17.48 5.03 12.59
CA VAL A 83 -18.72 4.27 12.41
C VAL A 83 -18.44 2.82 12.73
N CYS A 84 -19.06 2.28 13.78
CA CYS A 84 -19.01 0.87 14.14
C CYS A 84 -20.42 0.28 14.00
N CYS A 85 -20.57 -0.77 13.20
CA CYS A 85 -21.84 -1.45 12.97
C CYS A 85 -21.91 -2.73 13.79
N TYR A 86 -22.82 -2.79 14.76
CA TYR A 86 -22.99 -3.91 15.70
C TYR A 86 -24.02 -4.95 15.26
N GLY A 87 -24.54 -4.84 14.04
CA GLY A 87 -25.52 -5.74 13.45
C GLY A 87 -26.00 -5.28 12.09
N HIS A 88 -26.87 -6.07 11.45
CA HIS A 88 -27.37 -5.78 10.12
C HIS A 88 -28.11 -4.44 10.05
N LEU A 89 -28.96 -4.12 11.03
CA LEU A 89 -29.70 -2.86 11.07
C LEU A 89 -28.75 -1.66 11.09
N SER A 90 -27.72 -1.69 11.93
CA SER A 90 -26.75 -0.59 11.98
C SER A 90 -25.86 -0.51 10.72
N VAL A 91 -25.70 -1.60 9.98
CA VAL A 91 -25.10 -1.55 8.63
C VAL A 91 -26.02 -0.84 7.66
N ASP A 92 -27.32 -1.15 7.67
CA ASP A 92 -28.30 -0.48 6.80
C ASP A 92 -28.41 1.02 7.12
N ASP A 93 -28.42 1.40 8.38
CA ASP A 93 -28.49 2.82 8.80
C ASP A 93 -27.27 3.63 8.31
N ASN A 94 -26.09 3.04 8.30
CA ASN A 94 -24.85 3.74 7.97
C ASN A 94 -24.40 3.57 6.52
N PHE A 95 -24.69 2.45 5.89
CA PHE A 95 -24.21 2.09 4.55
C PHE A 95 -25.33 1.74 3.56
N GLY A 96 -26.58 1.77 3.93
CA GLY A 96 -27.73 1.40 3.08
C GLY A 96 -27.83 2.19 1.77
N LYS A 97 -27.26 3.41 1.72
CA LYS A 97 -27.15 4.20 0.47
C LYS A 97 -26.20 3.59 -0.56
N ILE A 98 -25.39 2.61 -0.18
CA ILE A 98 -24.45 1.87 -1.03
C ILE A 98 -24.74 0.37 -0.86
N PRO A 99 -25.80 -0.15 -1.53
CA PRO A 99 -26.33 -1.49 -1.26
C PRO A 99 -25.29 -2.61 -1.31
N ASP A 100 -24.42 -2.61 -2.33
CA ASP A 100 -23.36 -3.60 -2.48
C ASP A 100 -22.38 -3.60 -1.28
N LEU A 101 -22.01 -2.44 -0.78
CA LEU A 101 -21.16 -2.34 0.42
C LEU A 101 -21.88 -2.78 1.68
N ALA A 102 -23.16 -2.41 1.83
CA ALA A 102 -23.98 -2.81 2.96
C ALA A 102 -24.12 -4.34 3.00
N ASP A 103 -24.42 -4.98 1.88
CA ASP A 103 -24.55 -6.44 1.79
C ASP A 103 -23.23 -7.14 2.13
N LYS A 104 -22.10 -6.67 1.63
CA LYS A 104 -20.78 -7.21 2.01
C LYS A 104 -20.50 -7.07 3.51
N LEU A 105 -20.79 -5.92 4.10
CA LEU A 105 -20.58 -5.70 5.53
C LEU A 105 -21.51 -6.57 6.39
N LYS A 106 -22.75 -6.83 5.97
CA LYS A 106 -23.65 -7.79 6.63
C LYS A 106 -23.08 -9.20 6.58
N GLN A 107 -22.55 -9.63 5.43
CA GLN A 107 -21.85 -10.91 5.31
C GLN A 107 -20.62 -10.96 6.22
N CYS A 108 -19.82 -9.91 6.24
CA CYS A 108 -18.67 -9.81 7.15
C CYS A 108 -19.11 -9.92 8.62
N TYR A 109 -20.17 -9.22 9.03
CA TYR A 109 -20.69 -9.33 10.39
C TYR A 109 -21.12 -10.76 10.74
N THR A 110 -21.90 -11.39 9.84
CA THR A 110 -22.41 -12.75 10.02
C THR A 110 -21.28 -13.78 10.16
N HIS A 111 -20.29 -13.71 9.29
CA HIS A 111 -19.26 -14.75 9.19
C HIS A 111 -18.03 -14.49 10.05
N PHE A 112 -17.73 -13.23 10.42
CA PHE A 112 -16.54 -12.92 11.23
C PHE A 112 -16.83 -12.87 12.74
N LYS A 113 -18.07 -12.58 13.16
CA LYS A 113 -18.45 -12.62 14.58
C LYS A 113 -18.15 -13.98 15.27
N PRO A 114 -18.40 -15.14 14.62
CA PRO A 114 -18.07 -16.45 15.20
C PRO A 114 -16.57 -16.75 15.29
N LEU A 115 -15.70 -15.99 14.61
CA LEU A 115 -14.25 -16.22 14.63
C LEU A 115 -13.62 -15.93 16.01
N GLY A 116 -14.33 -15.30 16.91
CA GLY A 116 -13.83 -15.01 18.25
C GLY A 116 -12.65 -14.02 18.27
N ILE A 117 -12.61 -13.10 17.29
CA ILE A 117 -11.52 -12.12 17.13
C ILE A 117 -11.33 -11.34 18.43
N LYS A 118 -10.10 -11.39 18.94
CA LYS A 118 -9.67 -10.62 20.10
C LYS A 118 -9.03 -9.31 19.63
N GLY A 119 -9.52 -8.17 20.11
CA GLY A 119 -9.07 -6.85 19.68
C GLY A 119 -9.74 -6.41 18.38
N ILE A 120 -9.07 -5.53 17.64
CA ILE A 120 -9.57 -4.93 16.41
C ILE A 120 -8.56 -5.25 15.29
N ILE A 121 -9.07 -5.77 14.18
CA ILE A 121 -8.26 -6.17 13.03
C ILE A 121 -8.77 -5.57 11.73
N GLN A 122 -7.87 -5.41 10.76
CA GLN A 122 -8.21 -5.02 9.40
C GLN A 122 -7.79 -6.12 8.43
N GLY A 123 -8.62 -6.34 7.43
CA GLY A 123 -8.32 -7.20 6.30
C GLY A 123 -8.94 -6.70 5.02
N ASP A 124 -8.48 -7.25 3.90
CA ASP A 124 -9.00 -6.98 2.57
C ASP A 124 -9.92 -8.12 2.14
N LEU A 125 -11.19 -7.79 1.85
CA LEU A 125 -12.19 -8.76 1.43
C LEU A 125 -11.89 -9.22 0.01
N LEU A 126 -11.79 -10.54 -0.20
CA LEU A 126 -11.46 -11.13 -1.49
C LEU A 126 -12.68 -11.61 -2.26
N PHE A 127 -13.56 -12.37 -1.61
CA PHE A 127 -14.80 -12.80 -2.25
C PHE A 127 -15.96 -12.94 -1.26
N VAL A 128 -17.17 -12.82 -1.82
CA VAL A 128 -18.43 -13.16 -1.14
C VAL A 128 -19.26 -13.99 -2.10
N LYS A 129 -19.54 -15.22 -1.72
CA LYS A 129 -20.33 -16.16 -2.53
C LYS A 129 -21.76 -15.63 -2.72
N GLY A 130 -22.26 -15.67 -3.94
CA GLY A 130 -23.58 -15.11 -4.27
C GLY A 130 -23.59 -13.63 -4.65
N SER A 131 -22.49 -12.88 -4.44
CA SER A 131 -22.35 -11.55 -5.01
C SER A 131 -22.08 -11.60 -6.51
N PRO A 132 -22.38 -10.54 -7.30
CA PRO A 132 -21.97 -10.44 -8.69
C PRO A 132 -20.44 -10.53 -8.85
N PHE A 133 -19.97 -11.13 -9.94
CA PHE A 133 -18.54 -11.37 -10.17
C PHE A 133 -17.70 -10.08 -10.16
N ASP A 134 -18.16 -9.05 -10.84
CA ASP A 134 -17.53 -7.72 -10.92
C ASP A 134 -17.51 -6.97 -9.58
N LYS A 135 -18.18 -7.53 -8.58
CA LYS A 135 -18.25 -7.03 -7.20
C LYS A 135 -17.67 -8.02 -6.20
N GLY A 136 -16.74 -8.85 -6.62
CA GLY A 136 -16.05 -9.81 -5.77
C GLY A 136 -16.87 -11.07 -5.48
N GLY A 137 -17.84 -11.42 -6.33
CA GLY A 137 -18.50 -12.73 -6.29
C GLY A 137 -17.61 -13.82 -6.84
N LEU A 138 -17.93 -15.08 -6.49
CA LEU A 138 -17.22 -16.25 -6.96
C LEU A 138 -17.73 -16.67 -8.34
N GLY A 139 -16.83 -16.76 -9.31
CA GLY A 139 -17.05 -17.28 -10.66
C GLY A 139 -16.29 -18.57 -10.92
N SER A 140 -16.42 -19.08 -12.15
CA SER A 140 -15.72 -20.26 -12.65
C SER A 140 -15.29 -20.04 -14.11
N GLU A 141 -14.03 -20.35 -14.43
CA GLU A 141 -13.47 -20.26 -15.78
C GLU A 141 -12.51 -21.44 -16.05
N ILE A 142 -12.45 -21.85 -17.32
CA ILE A 142 -11.40 -22.76 -17.80
C ILE A 142 -10.24 -21.92 -18.30
N ILE A 143 -9.07 -22.05 -17.70
CA ILE A 143 -7.84 -21.34 -18.05
C ILE A 143 -6.77 -22.39 -18.34
N ASP A 144 -6.18 -22.36 -19.54
CA ASP A 144 -5.19 -23.34 -20.01
C ASP A 144 -5.67 -24.82 -19.86
N GLY A 145 -6.97 -25.05 -20.08
CA GLY A 145 -7.58 -26.38 -19.98
C GLY A 145 -7.88 -26.87 -18.56
N VAL A 146 -7.62 -26.07 -17.54
CA VAL A 146 -7.87 -26.37 -16.12
C VAL A 146 -9.05 -25.55 -15.62
N ASP A 147 -9.96 -26.16 -14.88
CA ASP A 147 -11.12 -25.48 -14.28
C ASP A 147 -10.71 -24.72 -13.01
N HIS A 148 -10.99 -23.42 -12.97
CA HIS A 148 -10.60 -22.51 -11.90
C HIS A 148 -11.83 -21.89 -11.22
N TRP A 149 -11.73 -21.66 -9.91
CA TRP A 149 -12.50 -20.63 -9.24
C TRP A 149 -11.89 -19.27 -9.55
N THR A 150 -12.73 -18.28 -9.86
CA THR A 150 -12.29 -16.92 -10.13
C THR A 150 -13.06 -15.92 -9.28
N PHE A 151 -12.41 -14.85 -8.87
CA PHE A 151 -13.04 -13.71 -8.19
C PHE A 151 -12.26 -12.43 -8.44
N LYS A 152 -12.98 -11.31 -8.47
CA LYS A 152 -12.42 -9.98 -8.74
C LYS A 152 -12.88 -8.99 -7.68
N PRO A 153 -12.19 -8.90 -6.53
CA PRO A 153 -12.58 -7.99 -5.45
C PRO A 153 -12.41 -6.53 -5.80
N ASN A 154 -11.39 -6.17 -6.55
CA ASN A 154 -11.06 -4.81 -6.96
C ASN A 154 -10.55 -4.80 -8.41
N THR A 155 -9.27 -4.48 -8.64
CA THR A 155 -8.69 -4.37 -9.98
C THR A 155 -8.22 -5.72 -10.50
N ILE A 156 -7.63 -6.53 -9.63
CA ILE A 156 -7.07 -7.84 -9.98
C ILE A 156 -8.14 -8.92 -9.94
N LYS A 157 -8.16 -9.75 -10.99
CA LYS A 157 -8.89 -11.03 -11.03
C LYS A 157 -7.94 -12.14 -10.59
N TYR A 158 -8.35 -12.85 -9.56
CA TYR A 158 -7.65 -14.02 -9.05
C TYR A 158 -8.28 -15.29 -9.63
N ALA A 159 -7.45 -16.29 -9.91
CA ALA A 159 -7.89 -17.61 -10.35
C ALA A 159 -7.10 -18.69 -9.64
N ILE A 160 -7.81 -19.71 -9.13
CA ILE A 160 -7.20 -20.85 -8.45
C ILE A 160 -7.78 -22.15 -9.00
N PRO A 161 -6.97 -23.17 -9.33
CA PRO A 161 -7.47 -24.46 -9.79
C PRO A 161 -8.44 -25.08 -8.77
N LYS A 162 -9.57 -25.59 -9.23
CA LYS A 162 -10.61 -26.15 -8.34
C LYS A 162 -10.16 -27.40 -7.59
N ASP A 163 -9.26 -28.15 -8.15
CA ASP A 163 -8.68 -29.37 -7.56
C ASP A 163 -7.57 -29.08 -6.54
N HIS A 164 -6.99 -27.85 -6.58
CA HIS A 164 -6.00 -27.41 -5.60
C HIS A 164 -6.60 -27.39 -4.18
N PRO A 165 -5.81 -27.67 -3.11
CA PRO A 165 -6.30 -27.63 -1.73
C PRO A 165 -7.04 -26.34 -1.38
N ILE A 166 -6.47 -25.18 -1.70
CA ILE A 166 -7.11 -23.86 -1.47
C ILE A 166 -8.36 -23.69 -2.34
N GLY A 167 -8.38 -24.20 -3.59
CA GLY A 167 -9.56 -24.20 -4.45
C GLY A 167 -10.75 -24.95 -3.86
N LYS A 168 -10.50 -26.07 -3.20
CA LYS A 168 -11.51 -26.84 -2.46
C LYS A 168 -12.02 -26.07 -1.25
N GLU A 169 -11.15 -25.35 -0.54
CA GLU A 169 -11.54 -24.47 0.56
C GLU A 169 -12.38 -23.28 0.06
N VAL A 170 -12.00 -22.63 -1.03
CA VAL A 170 -12.79 -21.56 -1.67
C VAL A 170 -14.19 -22.07 -2.01
N ALA A 171 -14.32 -23.29 -2.56
CA ALA A 171 -15.61 -23.90 -2.87
C ALA A 171 -16.51 -24.09 -1.65
N SER A 172 -15.93 -24.44 -0.51
CA SER A 172 -16.66 -24.80 0.71
C SER A 172 -17.07 -23.59 1.56
N HIS A 173 -16.45 -22.41 1.37
CA HIS A 173 -16.66 -21.22 2.20
C HIS A 173 -17.60 -20.18 1.54
N GLN A 174 -18.22 -19.33 2.34
CA GLN A 174 -19.14 -18.28 1.88
C GLN A 174 -18.43 -16.96 1.62
N ILE A 175 -17.34 -16.70 2.33
CA ILE A 175 -16.58 -15.44 2.30
C ILE A 175 -15.09 -15.73 2.46
N GLY A 176 -14.26 -14.99 1.73
CA GLY A 176 -12.80 -15.04 1.83
C GLY A 176 -12.20 -13.67 2.15
N ILE A 177 -11.27 -13.63 3.10
CA ILE A 177 -10.59 -12.41 3.54
C ILE A 177 -9.14 -12.70 3.84
N VAL A 178 -8.28 -11.69 3.63
CA VAL A 178 -6.91 -11.64 4.12
C VAL A 178 -6.81 -10.61 5.23
N PHE A 179 -6.60 -11.05 6.47
CA PHE A 179 -6.30 -10.15 7.57
C PHE A 179 -4.81 -9.83 7.60
N HIS A 180 -4.44 -8.56 7.74
CA HIS A 180 -3.05 -8.09 7.65
C HIS A 180 -2.65 -7.05 8.70
N THR A 181 -3.59 -6.48 9.45
CA THR A 181 -3.29 -5.45 10.45
C THR A 181 -4.06 -5.70 11.74
N HIS A 182 -3.38 -5.60 12.86
CA HIS A 182 -3.98 -5.58 14.19
C HIS A 182 -3.83 -4.21 14.82
N TYR A 183 -4.89 -3.70 15.41
CA TYR A 183 -4.90 -2.43 16.11
C TYR A 183 -4.93 -2.65 17.62
N SER A 184 -4.15 -1.86 18.36
CA SER A 184 -4.21 -1.85 19.82
C SER A 184 -4.25 -0.42 20.31
N GLY A 185 -5.06 -0.17 21.35
CA GLY A 185 -5.05 1.09 22.08
C GLY A 185 -4.17 1.03 23.32
N PRO A 186 -3.78 2.19 23.86
CA PRO A 186 -3.22 2.25 25.20
C PRO A 186 -4.24 1.74 26.22
N ASP A 187 -3.84 0.87 27.12
CA ASP A 187 -4.59 0.36 28.27
C ASP A 187 -5.90 -0.39 28.02
N GLY A 188 -6.20 -0.78 26.76
CA GLY A 188 -7.39 -1.56 26.42
C GLY A 188 -8.71 -0.85 26.68
N ARG A 189 -8.71 0.45 26.93
CA ARG A 189 -9.90 1.29 27.18
C ARG A 189 -10.01 2.38 26.13
N ILE A 190 -10.78 2.12 25.05
CA ILE A 190 -10.95 3.09 23.97
C ILE A 190 -12.43 3.53 23.96
N HIS A 191 -12.68 4.81 24.13
CA HIS A 191 -14.01 5.38 23.90
C HIS A 191 -14.32 5.42 22.40
N HIS A 192 -15.54 5.12 22.02
CA HIS A 192 -16.03 5.05 20.65
C HIS A 192 -15.64 6.28 19.79
N LYS A 193 -15.65 7.48 20.36
CA LYS A 193 -15.27 8.74 19.69
C LYS A 193 -13.74 8.93 19.56
N GLN A 194 -12.94 8.14 20.27
CA GLN A 194 -11.47 8.23 20.32
C GLN A 194 -10.80 7.05 19.63
N LEU A 195 -11.59 6.13 19.05
CA LEU A 195 -11.10 4.86 18.50
C LEU A 195 -9.87 5.01 17.62
N LEU A 196 -9.86 6.02 16.75
CA LEU A 196 -8.77 6.25 15.81
C LEU A 196 -7.56 6.99 16.40
N SER A 197 -7.79 7.87 17.37
CA SER A 197 -6.69 8.64 17.99
C SER A 197 -5.82 7.80 18.93
N GLU A 198 -6.39 6.70 19.42
CA GLU A 198 -5.75 5.83 20.42
C GLU A 198 -5.30 4.48 19.85
N LEU A 199 -5.77 4.11 18.63
CA LEU A 199 -5.31 2.90 17.96
C LEU A 199 -3.91 3.09 17.41
N SER A 200 -3.00 2.23 17.77
CA SER A 200 -1.70 2.09 17.12
C SER A 200 -1.68 0.85 16.24
N ASP A 201 -1.13 1.01 15.02
CA ASP A 201 -0.87 -0.13 14.15
C ASP A 201 0.16 -1.04 14.81
N LYS A 202 -0.19 -2.31 14.97
CA LYS A 202 0.80 -3.35 15.30
C LYS A 202 1.11 -4.15 14.04
N PRO A 203 2.37 -4.60 13.90
CA PRO A 203 2.75 -5.40 12.75
C PRO A 203 1.94 -6.69 12.71
N GLY A 204 1.55 -7.03 11.52
CA GLY A 204 0.93 -8.23 10.99
C GLY A 204 0.27 -9.20 11.95
N ILE A 205 -0.94 -9.58 11.64
CA ILE A 205 -1.53 -10.77 12.23
C ILE A 205 -0.91 -11.94 11.49
N ARG A 206 -0.11 -12.73 12.19
CA ARG A 206 0.04 -14.12 11.81
C ARG A 206 -1.30 -14.79 12.12
N ASN A 207 -1.91 -15.42 11.14
CA ASN A 207 -3.20 -16.11 11.27
C ASN A 207 -3.18 -17.25 12.31
N GLU A 208 -2.08 -17.46 13.03
CA GLU A 208 -1.92 -18.44 14.11
C GLU A 208 -2.98 -18.30 15.22
N ASN A 209 -3.53 -17.09 15.40
CA ASN A 209 -4.50 -16.80 16.46
C ASN A 209 -5.96 -16.71 15.99
N ILE A 210 -6.21 -16.79 14.68
CA ILE A 210 -7.56 -16.73 14.12
C ILE A 210 -7.68 -17.90 13.14
N ARG A 211 -8.57 -18.83 13.45
CA ARG A 211 -8.81 -20.02 12.62
C ARG A 211 -9.94 -19.75 11.65
N SER A 212 -9.83 -20.27 10.42
CA SER A 212 -10.95 -20.33 9.50
C SER A 212 -12.17 -20.98 10.18
N SER A 213 -13.33 -20.40 9.97
CA SER A 213 -14.60 -21.01 10.39
C SER A 213 -15.16 -21.87 9.27
N ARG A 214 -16.28 -22.55 9.53
CA ARG A 214 -17.00 -23.32 8.49
C ARG A 214 -17.47 -22.47 7.30
N THR A 215 -17.55 -21.15 7.44
CA THR A 215 -18.12 -20.26 6.44
C THR A 215 -17.20 -19.09 6.04
N ALA A 216 -16.19 -18.78 6.85
CA ALA A 216 -15.20 -17.74 6.55
C ALA A 216 -13.82 -18.37 6.31
N LEU A 217 -13.31 -18.23 5.10
CA LEU A 217 -11.96 -18.64 4.71
C LEU A 217 -10.98 -17.49 5.01
N LEU A 218 -9.99 -17.79 5.84
CA LEU A 218 -8.88 -16.88 6.11
C LEU A 218 -7.72 -17.27 5.22
N ILE A 219 -7.47 -16.49 4.18
CA ILE A 219 -6.37 -16.71 3.27
C ILE A 219 -5.08 -16.25 3.95
N GLN A 220 -4.10 -17.14 3.99
CA GLN A 220 -2.78 -16.82 4.53
C GLN A 220 -2.05 -15.88 3.57
N ASN A 221 -1.33 -14.94 4.14
CA ASN A 221 -0.54 -13.97 3.40
C ASN A 221 0.95 -13.98 3.77
N ASP A 222 1.38 -14.90 4.66
CA ASP A 222 2.79 -15.08 4.96
C ASP A 222 3.49 -15.71 3.75
N THR A 223 4.53 -15.04 3.24
CA THR A 223 5.30 -15.52 2.09
C THR A 223 6.21 -16.67 2.54
N PRO A 224 6.14 -17.86 1.91
CA PRO A 224 6.92 -19.04 2.32
C PRO A 224 8.39 -18.93 1.88
N VAL A 225 9.14 -17.98 2.47
CA VAL A 225 10.54 -17.67 2.10
C VAL A 225 11.54 -18.79 2.40
N ALA A 226 11.15 -19.83 3.12
CA ALA A 226 12.03 -20.97 3.45
C ALA A 226 12.49 -21.76 2.21
N GLU A 227 11.77 -21.65 1.10
CA GLU A 227 12.06 -22.35 -0.17
C GLU A 227 12.99 -21.55 -1.10
N ILE A 228 13.26 -20.29 -0.80
CA ILE A 228 14.10 -19.42 -1.62
C ILE A 228 15.21 -18.82 -0.77
N GLY A 229 16.43 -19.33 -0.95
CA GLY A 229 17.64 -18.69 -0.45
C GLY A 229 18.30 -17.83 -1.54
N PHE A 230 19.02 -16.80 -1.13
CA PHE A 230 20.06 -16.25 -2.00
C PHE A 230 21.20 -17.24 -2.11
N ASP A 231 21.71 -17.49 -3.32
CA ASP A 231 23.02 -18.09 -3.45
C ASP A 231 24.13 -17.10 -2.99
N HIS A 232 25.35 -17.60 -2.87
CA HIS A 232 26.44 -16.78 -2.37
C HIS A 232 26.75 -15.55 -3.24
N SER A 233 26.61 -15.66 -4.56
CA SER A 233 26.85 -14.56 -5.51
C SER A 233 25.75 -13.50 -5.40
N GLU A 234 24.49 -13.94 -5.31
CA GLU A 234 23.34 -13.07 -5.08
C GLU A 234 23.47 -12.33 -3.74
N GLU A 235 23.87 -13.04 -2.68
CA GLU A 235 24.13 -12.43 -1.36
C GLU A 235 25.16 -11.32 -1.43
N MET A 236 26.29 -11.58 -2.07
CA MET A 236 27.37 -10.58 -2.22
C MET A 236 26.91 -9.36 -3.03
N THR A 237 26.22 -9.59 -4.12
CA THR A 237 25.68 -8.52 -4.97
C THR A 237 24.69 -7.65 -4.22
N PHE A 238 23.79 -8.28 -3.46
CA PHE A 238 22.79 -7.60 -2.67
C PHE A 238 23.43 -6.76 -1.54
N ASP A 239 24.38 -7.34 -0.80
CA ASP A 239 25.12 -6.65 0.26
C ASP A 239 25.94 -5.46 -0.28
N ASN A 240 26.56 -5.60 -1.46
CA ASN A 240 27.29 -4.51 -2.10
C ASN A 240 26.32 -3.37 -2.51
N THR A 241 25.17 -3.71 -3.09
CA THR A 241 24.16 -2.71 -3.46
C THR A 241 23.61 -1.96 -2.24
N ILE A 242 23.39 -2.65 -1.12
CA ILE A 242 22.98 -1.98 0.15
C ILE A 242 24.07 -0.98 0.59
N ARG A 243 25.36 -1.36 0.55
CA ARG A 243 26.44 -0.45 0.92
C ARG A 243 26.53 0.76 0.00
N GLU A 244 26.30 0.58 -1.29
CA GLU A 244 26.23 1.69 -2.25
C GLU A 244 25.05 2.63 -1.94
N ILE A 245 23.85 2.09 -1.68
CA ILE A 245 22.69 2.86 -1.27
C ILE A 245 22.99 3.65 0.02
N GLU A 246 23.60 3.01 1.02
CA GLU A 246 23.99 3.68 2.27
C GLU A 246 24.99 4.83 2.04
N ASN A 247 25.96 4.64 1.17
CA ASN A 247 26.94 5.66 0.82
C ASN A 247 26.30 6.85 0.09
N GLU A 248 25.38 6.57 -0.84
CA GLU A 248 24.65 7.61 -1.57
C GLU A 248 23.65 8.34 -0.65
N CYS A 249 22.98 7.64 0.26
CA CYS A 249 22.15 8.24 1.30
C CYS A 249 22.94 9.25 2.16
N ARG A 250 24.16 8.92 2.54
CA ARG A 250 25.03 9.86 3.28
C ARG A 250 25.35 11.12 2.49
N LYS A 251 25.60 10.99 1.19
CA LYS A 251 25.89 12.11 0.29
C LYS A 251 24.68 13.00 0.04
N CYS A 252 23.50 12.38 -0.16
CA CYS A 252 22.24 13.08 -0.42
C CYS A 252 21.57 13.60 0.86
N GLY A 253 21.99 13.12 2.03
CA GLY A 253 21.32 13.36 3.31
C GLY A 253 20.98 14.82 3.61
N PRO A 254 21.95 15.76 3.57
CA PRO A 254 21.68 17.16 3.82
C PRO A 254 20.60 17.75 2.91
N PHE A 255 20.62 17.39 1.62
CA PHE A 255 19.62 17.83 0.66
C PHE A 255 18.24 17.19 0.89
N LEU A 256 18.20 15.93 1.30
CA LEU A 256 16.95 15.26 1.65
C LEU A 256 16.29 15.91 2.87
N ASP A 257 17.07 16.23 3.91
CA ASP A 257 16.56 16.92 5.10
C ASP A 257 16.08 18.35 4.76
N GLU A 258 16.76 19.05 3.86
CA GLU A 258 16.30 20.34 3.33
C GLU A 258 14.95 20.19 2.63
N LEU A 259 14.77 19.21 1.74
CA LEU A 259 13.49 18.94 1.07
C LEU A 259 12.37 18.62 2.06
N VAL A 260 12.63 17.83 3.10
CA VAL A 260 11.65 17.55 4.16
C VAL A 260 11.27 18.82 4.91
N GLY A 261 12.24 19.68 5.25
CA GLY A 261 12.01 20.99 5.86
C GLY A 261 11.15 21.93 4.99
N LEU A 262 11.24 21.79 3.67
CA LEU A 262 10.46 22.55 2.68
C LEU A 262 9.10 21.88 2.33
N GLY A 263 8.65 20.92 3.13
CA GLY A 263 7.35 20.26 3.00
C GLY A 263 7.38 18.96 2.19
N GLY A 264 8.55 18.42 1.88
CA GLY A 264 8.70 17.09 1.24
C GLY A 264 7.95 15.99 2.02
N GLY A 265 7.40 15.02 1.30
CA GLY A 265 6.62 13.94 1.90
C GLY A 265 5.23 14.31 2.43
N LYS A 266 4.89 15.58 2.58
CA LYS A 266 3.57 16.03 3.03
C LYS A 266 2.52 15.85 1.93
N GLY A 267 1.48 15.07 2.18
CA GLY A 267 0.38 14.87 1.22
C GLY A 267 -0.46 16.14 0.97
N ASN A 268 -0.61 17.00 1.99
CA ASN A 268 -1.35 18.25 1.94
C ASN A 268 -0.51 19.39 2.57
N PRO A 269 0.41 19.98 1.81
CA PRO A 269 1.22 21.11 2.30
C PRO A 269 0.34 22.33 2.60
N LYS A 270 0.71 23.10 3.62
CA LYS A 270 -0.04 24.30 4.07
C LYS A 270 0.81 25.56 3.90
N GLY A 271 0.15 26.70 3.83
CA GLY A 271 0.83 27.99 3.75
C GLY A 271 1.71 28.12 2.51
N GLU A 272 2.93 28.61 2.67
CA GLU A 272 3.89 28.82 1.58
C GLU A 272 4.52 27.51 1.07
N GLU A 273 4.56 26.43 1.89
CA GLU A 273 5.01 25.12 1.45
C GLU A 273 4.27 24.63 0.19
N LYS A 274 3.00 25.07 -0.01
CA LYS A 274 2.22 24.74 -1.22
C LYS A 274 2.85 25.24 -2.51
N PHE A 275 3.68 26.26 -2.43
CA PHE A 275 4.34 26.88 -3.59
C PHE A 275 5.79 26.43 -3.73
N HIS A 276 6.26 25.48 -2.92
CA HIS A 276 7.55 24.84 -3.08
C HIS A 276 7.44 23.51 -3.84
N ILE A 277 8.49 23.11 -4.58
CA ILE A 277 8.48 21.88 -5.38
C ILE A 277 8.56 20.61 -4.52
N ALA A 278 9.17 20.70 -3.34
CA ALA A 278 9.46 19.51 -2.49
C ALA A 278 8.23 18.62 -2.21
N PRO A 279 7.03 19.12 -1.86
CA PRO A 279 5.83 18.30 -1.67
C PRO A 279 5.38 17.54 -2.94
N TYR A 280 5.79 18.04 -4.12
CA TYR A 280 5.30 17.51 -5.40
C TYR A 280 6.19 16.43 -6.01
N ILE A 281 7.41 16.21 -5.49
CA ILE A 281 8.33 15.17 -5.99
C ILE A 281 7.67 13.78 -5.89
N LYS A 282 7.16 13.43 -4.73
CA LYS A 282 6.44 12.15 -4.52
C LYS A 282 5.16 12.06 -5.35
N SER A 283 4.39 13.16 -5.43
CA SER A 283 3.18 13.22 -6.24
C SER A 283 3.49 13.04 -7.73
N TYR A 284 4.59 13.57 -8.23
CA TYR A 284 5.04 13.39 -9.59
C TYR A 284 5.25 11.90 -9.90
N PHE A 285 5.96 11.16 -9.05
CA PHE A 285 6.13 9.72 -9.24
C PHE A 285 4.82 8.95 -9.18
N ASN A 286 3.84 9.40 -8.39
CA ASN A 286 2.53 8.76 -8.32
C ASN A 286 1.64 9.09 -9.53
N ASP A 287 1.65 10.32 -10.02
CA ASP A 287 0.67 10.83 -10.99
C ASP A 287 1.17 10.81 -12.43
N GLU A 288 2.40 11.24 -12.70
CA GLU A 288 2.92 11.38 -14.06
C GLU A 288 3.68 10.15 -14.56
N VAL A 289 4.19 9.35 -13.64
CA VAL A 289 4.91 8.11 -14.00
C VAL A 289 3.98 6.96 -14.32
N LYS A 290 2.70 7.04 -13.90
CA LYS A 290 1.68 6.01 -14.14
C LYS A 290 1.52 5.58 -15.60
N PRO A 291 1.49 6.47 -16.61
CA PRO A 291 1.37 6.08 -18.01
C PRO A 291 2.68 5.63 -18.66
N LYS A 292 3.82 5.73 -17.99
CA LYS A 292 5.16 5.45 -18.56
C LYS A 292 5.87 4.38 -17.74
N SER A 293 6.72 3.57 -18.39
CA SER A 293 7.57 2.66 -17.63
C SER A 293 8.62 3.46 -16.83
N LEU A 294 8.98 2.99 -15.64
CA LEU A 294 9.98 3.66 -14.79
C LEU A 294 11.34 3.76 -15.50
N SER A 295 11.70 2.75 -16.29
CA SER A 295 12.91 2.77 -17.11
C SER A 295 12.93 3.95 -18.09
N GLN A 296 11.78 4.32 -18.67
CA GLN A 296 11.65 5.48 -19.55
C GLN A 296 11.77 6.82 -18.82
N VAL A 297 11.28 6.88 -17.56
CA VAL A 297 11.34 8.10 -16.74
C VAL A 297 12.73 8.35 -16.19
N THR A 298 13.46 7.30 -15.85
CA THR A 298 14.77 7.40 -15.18
C THR A 298 15.97 7.13 -16.09
N SER A 299 15.77 6.82 -17.37
CA SER A 299 16.85 6.63 -18.34
C SER A 299 17.60 7.94 -18.61
N ASN A 300 16.87 9.06 -18.61
CA ASN A 300 17.43 10.40 -18.72
C ASN A 300 16.98 11.26 -17.52
N ILE A 301 17.92 11.51 -16.60
CA ILE A 301 17.65 12.25 -15.36
C ILE A 301 17.31 13.71 -15.65
N ASP A 302 17.94 14.32 -16.64
CA ASP A 302 17.65 15.72 -17.01
C ASP A 302 16.24 15.87 -17.58
N ASP A 303 15.79 14.92 -18.38
CA ASP A 303 14.39 14.87 -18.84
C ASP A 303 13.42 14.67 -17.68
N THR A 304 13.78 13.84 -16.71
CA THR A 304 12.97 13.63 -15.51
C THR A 304 12.81 14.92 -14.68
N ILE A 305 13.90 15.68 -14.51
CA ILE A 305 13.84 16.99 -13.83
C ILE A 305 12.95 17.96 -14.61
N THR A 306 13.09 17.99 -15.93
CA THR A 306 12.29 18.84 -16.81
C THR A 306 10.79 18.48 -16.73
N GLN A 307 10.45 17.20 -16.73
CA GLN A 307 9.08 16.72 -16.57
C GLN A 307 8.51 17.00 -15.18
N LEU A 308 9.32 16.87 -14.12
CA LEU A 308 8.94 17.25 -12.77
C LEU A 308 8.61 18.76 -12.68
N LEU A 309 9.40 19.61 -13.30
CA LEU A 309 9.13 21.05 -13.38
C LEU A 309 7.83 21.34 -14.14
N ALA A 310 7.59 20.67 -15.27
CA ALA A 310 6.36 20.82 -16.04
C ALA A 310 5.12 20.39 -15.24
N PHE A 311 5.22 19.26 -14.54
CA PHE A 311 4.17 18.79 -13.62
C PHE A 311 3.91 19.80 -12.49
N TYR A 312 4.96 20.30 -11.87
CA TYR A 312 4.87 21.32 -10.83
C TYR A 312 4.19 22.58 -11.34
N HIS A 313 4.59 23.12 -12.51
CA HIS A 313 3.96 24.28 -13.14
C HIS A 313 2.46 24.10 -13.33
N LYS A 314 2.05 22.96 -13.91
CA LYS A 314 0.64 22.63 -14.13
C LYS A 314 -0.18 22.65 -12.83
N LYS A 315 0.40 22.15 -11.73
CA LYS A 315 -0.24 22.19 -10.39
C LYS A 315 -0.33 23.63 -9.88
N MET A 316 0.72 24.43 -10.05
CA MET A 316 0.77 25.83 -9.58
C MET A 316 -0.20 26.71 -10.36
N ASP A 317 -0.27 26.58 -11.67
CA ASP A 317 -1.24 27.31 -12.50
C ASP A 317 -2.68 27.07 -12.02
N LYS A 318 -3.02 25.81 -11.73
CA LYS A 318 -4.33 25.46 -11.18
C LYS A 318 -4.58 26.10 -9.80
N PHE A 319 -3.57 26.16 -8.94
CA PHE A 319 -3.72 26.82 -7.63
C PHE A 319 -3.84 28.33 -7.78
N ILE A 320 -3.01 28.95 -8.61
CA ILE A 320 -2.99 30.41 -8.80
C ILE A 320 -4.27 30.91 -9.48
N SER A 321 -4.84 30.12 -10.41
CA SER A 321 -6.11 30.46 -11.08
C SER A 321 -7.31 30.60 -10.12
N GLY A 322 -7.22 30.05 -8.92
CA GLY A 322 -8.25 30.19 -7.88
C GLY A 322 -8.23 31.53 -7.16
N TYR A 323 -7.16 32.33 -7.28
CA TYR A 323 -7.07 33.65 -6.65
C TYR A 323 -7.64 34.74 -7.54
N LYS A 324 -8.30 35.75 -6.93
CA LYS A 324 -8.93 36.89 -7.65
C LYS A 324 -8.16 38.20 -7.53
N ASN A 325 -7.34 38.32 -6.48
CA ASN A 325 -6.60 39.54 -6.22
C ASN A 325 -5.27 39.55 -6.97
N ALA A 326 -5.01 40.60 -7.78
CA ALA A 326 -3.81 40.67 -8.61
C ALA A 326 -2.51 40.67 -7.80
N ASN A 327 -2.45 41.38 -6.67
CA ASN A 327 -1.27 41.43 -5.82
C ASN A 327 -0.97 40.05 -5.22
N THR A 328 -2.02 39.35 -4.79
CA THR A 328 -1.88 37.95 -4.28
C THR A 328 -1.38 37.02 -5.37
N ILE A 329 -1.89 37.16 -6.60
CA ILE A 329 -1.44 36.35 -7.75
C ILE A 329 0.05 36.57 -8.01
N GLU A 330 0.49 37.83 -8.01
CA GLU A 330 1.90 38.19 -8.24
C GLU A 330 2.81 37.68 -7.14
N GLU A 331 2.41 37.82 -5.87
CA GLU A 331 3.11 37.24 -4.73
C GLU A 331 3.27 35.71 -4.86
N LYS A 332 2.20 34.98 -5.24
CA LYS A 332 2.27 33.54 -5.40
C LYS A 332 3.11 33.12 -6.63
N LYS A 333 3.08 33.88 -7.72
CA LYS A 333 3.97 33.68 -8.87
C LYS A 333 5.45 33.86 -8.48
N LYS A 334 5.75 34.80 -7.61
CA LYS A 334 7.10 34.99 -7.09
C LYS A 334 7.58 33.74 -6.33
N LEU A 335 6.77 33.21 -5.41
CA LEU A 335 7.10 31.97 -4.68
C LEU A 335 7.34 30.77 -5.63
N VAL A 336 6.56 30.66 -6.70
CA VAL A 336 6.78 29.64 -7.75
C VAL A 336 8.12 29.87 -8.46
N GLY A 337 8.44 31.12 -8.81
CA GLY A 337 9.73 31.47 -9.42
C GLY A 337 10.92 31.12 -8.52
N GLU A 338 10.83 31.39 -7.23
CA GLU A 338 11.85 31.05 -6.23
C GLU A 338 12.03 29.51 -6.15
N SER A 339 10.95 28.74 -6.21
CA SER A 339 11.02 27.28 -6.23
C SER A 339 11.68 26.72 -7.50
N ILE A 340 11.46 27.33 -8.66
CA ILE A 340 12.13 26.96 -9.90
C ILE A 340 13.64 27.25 -9.82
N LEU A 341 14.00 28.40 -9.29
CA LEU A 341 15.41 28.77 -9.06
C LEU A 341 16.08 27.80 -8.08
N PHE A 342 15.34 27.35 -7.05
CA PHE A 342 15.83 26.32 -6.13
C PHE A 342 16.22 25.03 -6.89
N VAL A 343 15.40 24.54 -7.83
CA VAL A 343 15.73 23.36 -8.65
C VAL A 343 16.93 23.63 -9.50
N ALA A 344 17.02 24.78 -10.16
CA ALA A 344 18.15 25.14 -11.02
C ALA A 344 19.47 25.18 -10.23
N ASN A 345 19.46 25.80 -9.05
CA ASN A 345 20.63 25.91 -8.18
C ASN A 345 21.05 24.57 -7.56
N ASN A 346 20.11 23.63 -7.43
CA ASN A 346 20.30 22.31 -6.83
C ASN A 346 20.27 21.17 -7.84
N ARG A 347 20.48 21.42 -9.14
CA ARG A 347 20.35 20.43 -10.21
C ARG A 347 21.16 19.16 -9.96
N ASN A 348 22.41 19.29 -9.48
CA ASN A 348 23.25 18.15 -9.15
C ASN A 348 22.71 17.33 -7.97
N ASN A 349 22.14 17.98 -6.97
CA ASN A 349 21.51 17.34 -5.83
C ASN A 349 20.25 16.56 -6.27
N PHE A 350 19.41 17.16 -7.12
CA PHE A 350 18.27 16.47 -7.73
C PHE A 350 18.70 15.26 -8.56
N SER A 351 19.76 15.40 -9.36
CA SER A 351 20.34 14.29 -10.13
C SER A 351 20.78 13.13 -9.21
N SER A 352 21.48 13.45 -8.13
CA SER A 352 21.93 12.44 -7.15
C SER A 352 20.76 11.77 -6.44
N LEU A 353 19.75 12.54 -6.03
CA LEU A 353 18.51 12.02 -5.43
C LEU A 353 17.80 11.04 -6.37
N LEU A 354 17.62 11.41 -7.64
CA LEU A 354 16.93 10.56 -8.62
C LEU A 354 17.71 9.27 -8.92
N LYS A 355 19.05 9.33 -8.93
CA LYS A 355 19.90 8.12 -9.06
C LYS A 355 19.73 7.19 -7.86
N LEU A 356 19.76 7.74 -6.66
CA LEU A 356 19.53 6.98 -5.41
C LEU A 356 18.12 6.34 -5.40
N TYR A 357 17.11 7.13 -5.72
CA TYR A 357 15.71 6.67 -5.80
C TYR A 357 15.57 5.47 -6.76
N LYS A 358 16.13 5.58 -7.95
CA LYS A 358 16.16 4.50 -8.95
C LYS A 358 16.89 3.26 -8.43
N LYS A 359 18.03 3.43 -7.76
CA LYS A 359 18.82 2.32 -7.22
C LYS A 359 18.01 1.52 -6.18
N VAL A 360 17.30 2.22 -5.28
CA VAL A 360 16.40 1.57 -4.30
C VAL A 360 15.26 0.83 -5.00
N GLN A 361 14.66 1.44 -6.02
CA GLN A 361 13.60 0.79 -6.81
C GLN A 361 14.08 -0.47 -7.54
N ASN A 362 15.28 -0.42 -8.15
CA ASN A 362 15.85 -1.56 -8.85
C ASN A 362 16.12 -2.73 -7.89
N LEU A 363 16.67 -2.44 -6.70
CA LEU A 363 16.91 -3.48 -5.69
C LEU A 363 15.57 -4.04 -5.15
N LYS A 364 14.57 -3.20 -4.94
CA LYS A 364 13.21 -3.64 -4.60
C LYS A 364 12.63 -4.56 -5.68
N GLN A 365 12.82 -4.24 -6.97
CA GLN A 365 12.35 -5.08 -8.06
C GLN A 365 13.04 -6.46 -8.04
N GLN A 366 14.35 -6.52 -7.82
CA GLN A 366 15.07 -7.79 -7.69
C GLN A 366 14.53 -8.65 -6.54
N ILE A 367 14.11 -8.02 -5.43
CA ILE A 367 13.45 -8.74 -4.32
C ILE A 367 12.11 -9.33 -4.80
N ILE A 368 11.29 -8.54 -5.49
CA ILE A 368 9.99 -8.97 -6.01
C ILE A 368 10.18 -10.13 -6.98
N ASP A 369 11.08 -9.99 -7.97
CA ASP A 369 11.37 -11.02 -8.96
C ASP A 369 11.85 -12.34 -8.33
N LYS A 370 12.52 -12.25 -7.18
CA LYS A 370 12.96 -13.42 -6.41
C LYS A 370 11.81 -14.09 -5.63
N LEU A 371 10.82 -13.31 -5.20
CA LEU A 371 9.68 -13.79 -4.41
C LEU A 371 8.54 -14.33 -5.29
N ASP A 372 8.31 -13.74 -6.45
CA ASP A 372 7.19 -14.07 -7.33
C ASP A 372 7.09 -15.57 -7.70
N PRO A 373 8.18 -16.32 -7.92
CA PRO A 373 8.10 -17.76 -8.19
C PRO A 373 7.50 -18.61 -7.05
N LEU A 374 7.41 -18.09 -5.82
CA LEU A 374 6.83 -18.81 -4.66
C LEU A 374 5.31 -18.94 -4.73
N GLU A 375 4.66 -18.00 -5.39
CA GLU A 375 3.20 -17.88 -5.40
C GLU A 375 2.59 -18.58 -6.62
N LYS A 376 3.06 -19.80 -6.92
CA LYS A 376 2.67 -20.55 -8.13
C LYS A 376 1.22 -21.04 -8.14
N ASP A 377 0.59 -21.10 -6.97
CA ASP A 377 -0.73 -21.71 -6.81
C ASP A 377 -1.88 -20.83 -7.27
N TRP A 378 -1.62 -19.52 -7.42
CA TRP A 378 -2.59 -18.51 -7.81
C TRP A 378 -2.22 -17.88 -9.14
N LYS A 379 -3.16 -17.87 -10.09
CA LYS A 379 -3.04 -17.05 -11.29
C LYS A 379 -3.71 -15.71 -11.04
N MET A 380 -3.04 -14.64 -11.42
CA MET A 380 -3.55 -13.29 -11.33
C MET A 380 -3.62 -12.67 -12.69
N PHE A 381 -4.67 -11.90 -12.89
CA PHE A 381 -4.94 -11.22 -14.15
C PHE A 381 -5.28 -9.77 -13.87
N ALA A 382 -4.56 -8.85 -14.50
CA ALA A 382 -4.93 -7.46 -14.56
C ALA A 382 -5.64 -7.17 -15.89
N LYS A 383 -6.52 -6.18 -15.88
CA LYS A 383 -7.24 -5.78 -17.07
C LYS A 383 -6.31 -4.95 -17.96
N SER A 384 -6.05 -5.41 -19.20
CA SER A 384 -5.20 -4.69 -20.16
C SER A 384 -5.99 -3.65 -20.96
N ASP A 385 -7.28 -3.91 -21.20
CA ASP A 385 -8.23 -3.02 -21.86
C ASP A 385 -9.64 -3.20 -21.29
N SER A 386 -10.67 -2.68 -21.93
CA SER A 386 -12.06 -2.79 -21.47
C SER A 386 -12.59 -4.23 -21.41
N THR A 387 -12.00 -5.16 -22.14
CA THR A 387 -12.50 -6.52 -22.34
C THR A 387 -11.51 -7.63 -21.98
N THR A 388 -10.20 -7.38 -22.07
CA THR A 388 -9.13 -8.39 -21.96
C THR A 388 -8.44 -8.35 -20.59
N PHE A 389 -8.15 -9.53 -20.06
CA PHE A 389 -7.30 -9.73 -18.88
C PHE A 389 -5.99 -10.38 -19.31
N GLU A 390 -4.88 -9.82 -18.90
CA GLU A 390 -3.54 -10.40 -19.09
C GLU A 390 -3.02 -10.93 -17.77
N THR A 391 -2.23 -12.01 -17.84
CA THR A 391 -1.55 -12.54 -16.64
C THR A 391 -0.61 -11.47 -16.09
N THR A 392 -0.66 -11.26 -14.79
CA THR A 392 0.20 -10.33 -14.07
C THR A 392 0.87 -11.03 -12.90
N SER A 393 1.94 -10.44 -12.39
CA SER A 393 2.53 -10.84 -11.11
C SER A 393 1.67 -10.40 -9.93
N HIS A 394 2.02 -10.82 -8.73
CA HIS A 394 1.41 -10.34 -7.49
C HIS A 394 1.46 -8.82 -7.37
N GLU A 395 0.52 -8.19 -6.63
CA GLU A 395 0.59 -6.76 -6.33
C GLU A 395 1.94 -6.41 -5.67
N GLY A 396 2.57 -7.39 -5.03
CA GLY A 396 3.87 -7.34 -4.37
C GLY A 396 3.79 -7.83 -2.93
N TYR A 397 4.68 -7.32 -2.11
CA TYR A 397 4.88 -7.81 -0.75
C TYR A 397 4.87 -6.66 0.25
N VAL A 398 4.66 -7.00 1.51
CA VAL A 398 4.79 -6.08 2.65
C VAL A 398 5.85 -6.65 3.59
N LEU A 399 6.91 -5.90 3.82
CA LEU A 399 7.87 -6.20 4.89
C LEU A 399 7.34 -5.68 6.22
N HIS A 400 7.36 -6.54 7.23
CA HIS A 400 7.08 -6.22 8.61
C HIS A 400 8.37 -6.32 9.42
N ARG A 401 8.78 -5.24 10.09
CA ARG A 401 9.98 -5.17 10.92
C ARG A 401 9.79 -4.22 12.11
N ASP A 402 10.05 -4.66 13.30
CA ASP A 402 10.09 -3.85 14.54
C ASP A 402 8.86 -2.93 14.74
N GLY A 403 7.69 -3.36 14.30
CA GLY A 403 6.47 -2.57 14.38
C GLY A 403 6.22 -1.65 13.18
N ASP A 404 7.16 -1.54 12.26
CA ASP A 404 7.04 -0.82 11.00
C ASP A 404 6.65 -1.74 9.84
N ARG A 405 6.09 -1.13 8.80
CA ARG A 405 5.69 -1.82 7.58
C ARG A 405 6.03 -0.97 6.37
N VAL A 406 6.55 -1.61 5.33
CA VAL A 406 6.87 -0.97 4.06
C VAL A 406 6.43 -1.82 2.88
N LYS A 407 5.97 -1.18 1.81
CA LYS A 407 5.59 -1.86 0.56
C LYS A 407 6.81 -2.18 -0.28
N LEU A 408 6.90 -3.43 -0.67
CA LEU A 408 7.75 -3.94 -1.74
C LEU A 408 6.85 -4.25 -2.95
N VAL A 409 6.43 -3.21 -3.65
CA VAL A 409 5.45 -3.29 -4.75
C VAL A 409 6.02 -2.60 -5.97
N ASN A 410 5.87 -3.21 -7.15
CA ASN A 410 6.17 -2.53 -8.40
C ASN A 410 5.13 -1.42 -8.63
N ARG A 411 5.53 -0.17 -8.32
CA ARG A 411 4.65 0.99 -8.41
C ARG A 411 4.02 1.17 -9.78
N LEU A 412 4.77 0.87 -10.84
CA LEU A 412 4.32 1.15 -12.21
C LEU A 412 3.34 0.14 -12.74
N GLU A 413 3.58 -1.13 -12.48
CA GLU A 413 2.74 -2.21 -12.98
C GLU A 413 1.33 -2.11 -12.39
N PHE A 414 1.23 -1.94 -11.08
CA PHE A 414 -0.07 -1.85 -10.40
C PHE A 414 -0.73 -0.48 -10.47
N SER A 415 0.05 0.61 -10.44
CA SER A 415 -0.51 1.95 -10.63
C SER A 415 -1.14 2.11 -12.00
N LYS A 416 -0.55 1.54 -13.06
CA LYS A 416 -1.10 1.55 -14.41
C LYS A 416 -2.53 0.99 -14.44
N PHE A 417 -2.74 -0.19 -13.84
CA PHE A 417 -4.05 -0.85 -13.82
C PHE A 417 -5.08 -0.15 -12.93
N ASN A 418 -4.66 0.37 -11.78
CA ASN A 418 -5.54 1.09 -10.86
C ASN A 418 -6.06 2.42 -11.40
N PHE A 419 -5.37 3.05 -12.37
CA PHE A 419 -5.72 4.38 -12.86
C PHE A 419 -6.24 4.44 -14.29
N LEU A 420 -5.98 3.41 -15.09
CA LEU A 420 -6.53 3.33 -16.45
C LEU A 420 -8.00 2.90 -16.47
N PHE A 421 -8.51 2.30 -15.41
CA PHE A 421 -9.81 1.63 -15.37
C PHE A 421 -10.69 1.99 -14.14
N GLN A 422 -10.38 3.13 -13.49
CA GLN A 422 -11.29 3.74 -12.50
C GLN A 422 -12.34 4.62 -13.12
#